data_8a84c0e4a9150df615572960a127c614
#
_entry.id   8a84c0e4a9150df615572960a127c614
#
_cell.length_a   1.000
_cell.length_b   1.000
_cell.length_c   1.000
_cell.angle_alpha   90.00
_cell.angle_beta   90.00
_cell.angle_gamma   90.00
#
_symmetry.space_group_name_H-M   'P 1'
#
loop_
_entity.id
_entity.type
_entity.pdbx_description
1 polymer ?
#
loop_
_entity_poly.entity_id
_entity_poly.type
_entity_poly.pdbx_seq_one_letter_code
_entity_poly.pdbx_strand_id
1 'polypeptide(L)'
;LNANLSTRYEAPAVKAFNFAEKSGMLYYITAGDKAEEKPGLYLLNTETGVKTLIKEGDGVFKQVTFDEDGANLAFLYCAQKDSCYKAMSLWLSQQGAPATEVAARGNRAFPKGWVISEHGKLQFSKSASRLFFGTSPEPRQKDTLQLAENRPNVQVWSWDEPVQYTVQDYNKEKELKRSYQAVYHINGGRICQLADEELSQILLGDEGDAPLALLSTSRPYSLSSMWEGRTRSDYYTVS
;
A
#
# COMPACT_ATOMS: atom_id res chain seq x y z
N LEU A 1 -8.46 -31.10 -3.06
CA LEU A 1 -9.71 -31.57 -2.42
C LEU A 1 -9.65 -33.07 -2.37
N ASN A 2 -9.37 -33.64 -1.20
CA ASN A 2 -9.51 -35.07 -1.01
C ASN A 2 -11.01 -35.44 -1.09
N ALA A 3 -11.33 -36.53 -1.76
CA ALA A 3 -12.70 -37.01 -1.98
C ALA A 3 -13.50 -37.22 -0.67
N ASN A 4 -12.86 -37.14 0.51
CA ASN A 4 -13.46 -37.38 1.81
C ASN A 4 -13.72 -36.13 2.66
N LEU A 5 -13.63 -34.91 2.10
CA LEU A 5 -13.95 -33.64 2.80
C LEU A 5 -13.52 -33.61 4.29
N SER A 6 -12.33 -34.10 4.62
CA SER A 6 -11.85 -34.06 5.99
C SER A 6 -11.27 -32.69 6.31
N THR A 7 -11.64 -32.11 7.45
CA THR A 7 -11.03 -30.90 7.98
C THR A 7 -9.56 -31.18 8.25
N ARG A 8 -8.68 -30.38 7.64
CA ARG A 8 -7.24 -30.54 7.76
C ARG A 8 -6.62 -29.52 8.70
N TYR A 9 -7.12 -28.28 8.65
CA TYR A 9 -6.66 -27.20 9.49
C TYR A 9 -7.84 -26.32 9.93
N GLU A 10 -7.78 -25.87 11.17
CA GLU A 10 -8.72 -24.92 11.76
C GLU A 10 -7.97 -23.73 12.36
N ALA A 11 -8.55 -22.56 12.27
CA ALA A 11 -8.05 -21.35 12.93
C ALA A 11 -9.25 -20.54 13.47
N PRO A 12 -9.17 -20.05 14.72
CA PRO A 12 -10.26 -19.32 15.33
C PRO A 12 -10.36 -17.89 14.78
N ALA A 13 -11.55 -17.34 14.72
CA ALA A 13 -11.85 -15.93 14.46
C ALA A 13 -11.06 -15.29 13.29
N VAL A 14 -10.94 -16.01 12.18
CA VAL A 14 -10.21 -15.55 10.98
C VAL A 14 -10.96 -14.38 10.34
N LYS A 15 -10.25 -13.27 10.13
CA LYS A 15 -10.75 -12.05 9.49
C LYS A 15 -10.48 -12.02 7.99
N ALA A 16 -9.32 -12.52 7.57
CA ALA A 16 -8.90 -12.57 6.18
C ALA A 16 -7.87 -13.67 5.98
N PHE A 17 -7.81 -14.22 4.77
CA PHE A 17 -6.79 -15.16 4.35
C PHE A 17 -6.56 -15.06 2.84
N ASN A 18 -5.40 -15.50 2.39
CA ASN A 18 -5.12 -15.71 0.98
C ASN A 18 -3.99 -16.71 0.79
N PHE A 19 -3.95 -17.34 -0.38
CA PHE A 19 -2.91 -18.27 -0.78
C PHE A 19 -1.82 -17.56 -1.59
N ALA A 20 -0.60 -18.05 -1.50
CA ALA A 20 0.43 -17.73 -2.48
C ALA A 20 0.10 -18.42 -3.81
N GLU A 21 0.46 -17.79 -4.93
CA GLU A 21 0.06 -18.27 -6.26
C GLU A 21 0.72 -19.59 -6.65
N LYS A 22 2.01 -19.75 -6.32
CA LYS A 22 2.84 -20.88 -6.79
C LYS A 22 3.30 -21.84 -5.69
N SER A 23 2.88 -21.63 -4.46
CA SER A 23 3.29 -22.49 -3.34
C SER A 23 2.11 -22.87 -2.46
N GLY A 24 2.29 -23.91 -1.64
CA GLY A 24 1.33 -24.31 -0.63
C GLY A 24 1.27 -23.38 0.60
N MET A 25 1.72 -22.13 0.47
CA MET A 25 1.71 -21.17 1.56
C MET A 25 0.40 -20.40 1.61
N LEU A 26 -0.11 -20.22 2.81
CA LEU A 26 -1.33 -19.47 3.12
C LEU A 26 -1.02 -18.49 4.24
N TYR A 27 -1.41 -17.24 4.12
CA TYR A 27 -1.53 -16.39 5.29
C TYR A 27 -2.97 -16.29 5.77
N TYR A 28 -3.14 -16.09 7.08
CA TYR A 28 -4.41 -15.70 7.65
C TYR A 28 -4.21 -14.68 8.79
N ILE A 29 -5.21 -13.80 8.92
CA ILE A 29 -5.29 -12.81 9.97
C ILE A 29 -6.39 -13.24 10.93
N THR A 30 -6.04 -13.40 12.20
CA THR A 30 -7.01 -13.79 13.23
C THR A 30 -7.13 -12.73 14.33
N ALA A 31 -8.34 -12.62 14.88
CA ALA A 31 -8.56 -11.89 16.14
C ALA A 31 -8.02 -12.69 17.34
N GLY A 32 -7.62 -13.95 17.11
CA GLY A 32 -7.23 -14.89 18.13
C GLY A 32 -8.41 -15.37 18.97
N ASP A 33 -8.15 -16.39 19.75
CA ASP A 33 -8.95 -16.69 20.92
C ASP A 33 -8.05 -16.62 22.16
N LYS A 34 -8.65 -16.42 23.30
CA LYS A 34 -7.90 -16.19 24.54
C LYS A 34 -7.15 -17.44 25.03
N ALA A 35 -7.43 -18.61 24.46
CA ALA A 35 -6.94 -19.89 24.93
C ALA A 35 -5.78 -20.47 24.08
N GLU A 36 -5.84 -20.32 22.74
CA GLU A 36 -4.94 -21.05 21.85
C GLU A 36 -4.15 -20.19 20.89
N GLU A 37 -4.76 -19.16 20.26
CA GLU A 37 -4.07 -18.32 19.27
C GLU A 37 -4.11 -16.85 19.67
N LYS A 38 -2.96 -16.19 19.64
CA LYS A 38 -2.84 -14.75 19.81
C LYS A 38 -3.38 -14.01 18.56
N PRO A 39 -3.95 -12.80 18.73
CA PRO A 39 -4.32 -12.01 17.57
C PRO A 39 -3.10 -11.64 16.74
N GLY A 40 -3.23 -11.75 15.43
CA GLY A 40 -2.11 -11.44 14.54
C GLY A 40 -2.23 -12.02 13.15
N LEU A 41 -1.13 -11.89 12.41
CA LEU A 41 -0.92 -12.45 11.08
C LEU A 41 -0.07 -13.73 11.20
N TYR A 42 -0.60 -14.81 10.68
CA TYR A 42 0.02 -16.13 10.66
C TYR A 42 0.30 -16.57 9.23
N LEU A 43 1.36 -17.35 9.10
CA LEU A 43 1.72 -18.08 7.89
C LEU A 43 1.52 -19.58 8.15
N LEU A 44 0.83 -20.26 7.24
CA LEU A 44 0.60 -21.69 7.26
C LEU A 44 1.17 -22.33 6.00
N ASN A 45 2.05 -23.28 6.17
CA ASN A 45 2.43 -24.19 5.08
C ASN A 45 1.39 -25.32 5.04
N THR A 46 0.58 -25.37 3.98
CA THR A 46 -0.53 -26.32 3.85
C THR A 46 -0.07 -27.76 3.57
N GLU A 47 1.19 -27.95 3.16
CA GLU A 47 1.77 -29.28 2.91
C GLU A 47 2.28 -29.92 4.20
N THR A 48 3.03 -29.12 4.98
CA THR A 48 3.65 -29.60 6.22
C THR A 48 2.80 -29.37 7.47
N GLY A 49 1.81 -28.46 7.40
CA GLY A 49 0.98 -28.09 8.55
C GLY A 49 1.66 -27.12 9.53
N VAL A 50 2.85 -26.64 9.22
CA VAL A 50 3.58 -25.74 10.11
C VAL A 50 2.93 -24.36 10.08
N LYS A 51 2.54 -23.89 11.28
CA LYS A 51 2.03 -22.54 11.52
C LYS A 51 3.12 -21.67 12.12
N THR A 52 3.30 -20.46 11.59
CA THR A 52 4.27 -19.48 12.11
C THR A 52 3.56 -18.16 12.37
N LEU A 53 3.72 -17.59 13.55
CA LEU A 53 3.27 -16.23 13.88
C LEU A 53 4.23 -15.22 13.23
N ILE A 54 3.77 -14.51 12.24
CA ILE A 54 4.55 -13.53 11.48
C ILE A 54 4.57 -12.18 12.20
N LYS A 55 3.40 -11.74 12.69
CA LYS A 55 3.26 -10.49 13.43
C LYS A 55 2.13 -10.60 14.44
N GLU A 56 2.48 -10.47 15.73
CA GLU A 56 1.50 -10.35 16.81
C GLU A 56 0.89 -8.95 16.83
N GLY A 57 -0.39 -8.87 17.07
CA GLY A 57 -1.13 -7.63 17.28
C GLY A 57 -2.55 -7.68 16.75
N ASP A 58 -3.45 -7.01 17.46
CA ASP A 58 -4.86 -6.87 17.09
C ASP A 58 -5.14 -5.57 16.31
N GLY A 59 -4.14 -5.03 15.64
CA GLY A 59 -4.23 -3.84 14.81
C GLY A 59 -4.88 -4.10 13.45
N VAL A 60 -4.71 -3.15 12.56
CA VAL A 60 -5.23 -3.22 11.19
C VAL A 60 -4.11 -3.67 10.25
N PHE A 61 -4.31 -4.80 9.60
CA PHE A 61 -3.47 -5.29 8.53
C PHE A 61 -4.09 -4.90 7.19
N LYS A 62 -3.29 -4.39 6.26
CA LYS A 62 -3.73 -4.06 4.91
C LYS A 62 -2.71 -4.53 3.87
N GLN A 63 -3.19 -4.79 2.68
CA GLN A 63 -2.38 -5.09 1.50
C GLN A 63 -1.34 -6.22 1.73
N VAL A 64 -1.76 -7.28 2.41
CA VAL A 64 -0.90 -8.44 2.62
C VAL A 64 -0.64 -9.11 1.28
N THR A 65 0.62 -9.23 0.89
CA THR A 65 1.02 -9.79 -0.42
C THR A 65 2.22 -10.72 -0.28
N PHE A 66 2.20 -11.78 -1.06
CA PHE A 66 3.34 -12.67 -1.26
C PHE A 66 4.18 -12.21 -2.44
N ASP A 67 5.43 -12.63 -2.45
CA ASP A 67 6.21 -12.73 -3.70
C ASP A 67 5.70 -13.91 -4.54
N GLU A 68 6.23 -14.07 -5.74
CA GLU A 68 5.78 -15.08 -6.71
C GLU A 68 5.93 -16.52 -6.18
N ASP A 69 6.98 -16.80 -5.43
CA ASP A 69 7.28 -18.12 -4.90
C ASP A 69 6.69 -18.38 -3.50
N GLY A 70 6.08 -17.35 -2.87
CA GLY A 70 5.52 -17.45 -1.52
C GLY A 70 6.56 -17.52 -0.40
N ALA A 71 7.82 -17.17 -0.71
CA ALA A 71 8.91 -17.17 0.27
C ALA A 71 8.92 -15.91 1.14
N ASN A 72 8.49 -14.78 0.56
CA ASN A 72 8.43 -13.50 1.27
C ASN A 72 6.99 -13.01 1.38
N LEU A 73 6.69 -12.37 2.50
CA LEU A 73 5.37 -11.80 2.80
C LEU A 73 5.53 -10.36 3.25
N ALA A 74 4.89 -9.43 2.56
CA ALA A 74 4.88 -8.02 2.92
C ALA A 74 3.47 -7.55 3.25
N PHE A 75 3.35 -6.58 4.16
CA PHE A 75 2.06 -6.02 4.57
C PHE A 75 2.21 -4.65 5.20
N LEU A 76 1.12 -3.92 5.20
CA LEU A 76 0.97 -2.69 5.95
C LEU A 76 0.27 -2.99 7.29
N TYR A 77 0.77 -2.39 8.36
CA TYR A 77 0.22 -2.58 9.70
C TYR A 77 0.06 -1.26 10.44
N CYS A 78 -1.04 -1.11 11.16
CA CYS A 78 -1.28 -0.04 12.11
C CYS A 78 -1.83 -0.62 13.42
N ALA A 79 -1.20 -0.29 14.53
CA ALA A 79 -1.62 -0.75 15.85
C ALA A 79 -2.93 -0.07 16.32
N GLN A 80 -3.24 1.12 15.81
CA GLN A 80 -4.42 1.91 16.21
C GLN A 80 -5.65 1.50 15.40
N LYS A 81 -6.65 0.88 16.03
CA LYS A 81 -7.89 0.46 15.38
C LYS A 81 -8.87 1.59 15.11
N ASP A 82 -9.00 2.51 16.05
CA ASP A 82 -10.10 3.49 16.12
C ASP A 82 -9.68 4.91 15.71
N SER A 83 -8.47 5.07 15.19
CA SER A 83 -8.01 6.37 14.71
C SER A 83 -8.64 6.73 13.37
N CYS A 84 -9.13 7.95 13.22
CA CYS A 84 -9.59 8.52 11.94
C CYS A 84 -8.46 8.56 10.89
N TYR A 85 -7.22 8.53 11.35
CA TYR A 85 -6.02 8.46 10.57
C TYR A 85 -5.14 7.30 11.03
N LYS A 86 -4.85 6.39 10.13
CA LYS A 86 -4.02 5.21 10.40
C LYS A 86 -2.62 5.45 9.88
N ALA A 87 -1.69 5.71 10.79
CA ALA A 87 -0.26 5.75 10.45
C ALA A 87 0.21 4.32 10.15
N MET A 88 0.22 3.96 8.86
CA MET A 88 0.69 2.64 8.42
C MET A 88 2.20 2.53 8.54
N SER A 89 2.68 1.36 8.90
CA SER A 89 4.08 0.94 8.77
C SER A 89 4.17 -0.24 7.81
N LEU A 90 5.30 -0.34 7.11
CA LEU A 90 5.61 -1.41 6.16
C LEU A 90 6.41 -2.49 6.87
N TRP A 91 5.95 -3.71 6.75
CA TRP A 91 6.55 -4.90 7.36
C TRP A 91 6.89 -5.93 6.30
N LEU A 92 7.99 -6.64 6.52
CA LEU A 92 8.48 -7.71 5.65
C LEU A 92 8.86 -8.92 6.48
N SER A 93 8.34 -10.08 6.09
CA SER A 93 8.76 -11.40 6.55
C SER A 93 9.47 -12.10 5.40
N GLN A 94 10.64 -12.65 5.65
CA GLN A 94 11.42 -13.39 4.67
C GLN A 94 11.52 -14.84 5.11
N GLN A 95 11.28 -15.77 4.19
CA GLN A 95 11.38 -17.21 4.40
C GLN A 95 10.58 -17.71 5.65
N GLY A 96 9.42 -17.10 5.89
CA GLY A 96 8.59 -17.46 7.03
C GLY A 96 9.09 -17.03 8.41
N ALA A 97 10.16 -16.22 8.48
CA ALA A 97 10.62 -15.64 9.74
C ALA A 97 9.64 -14.56 10.24
N PRO A 98 9.63 -14.26 11.56
CA PRO A 98 8.88 -13.14 12.09
C PRO A 98 9.16 -11.85 11.33
N ALA A 99 8.11 -11.06 11.06
CA ALA A 99 8.24 -9.85 10.25
C ALA A 99 9.03 -8.76 10.99
N THR A 100 9.82 -8.02 10.22
CA THR A 100 10.54 -6.83 10.66
C THR A 100 9.93 -5.58 10.06
N GLU A 101 9.94 -4.48 10.81
CA GLU A 101 9.49 -3.19 10.31
C GLU A 101 10.54 -2.61 9.37
N VAL A 102 10.14 -2.39 8.12
CA VAL A 102 11.00 -1.83 7.05
C VAL A 102 10.94 -0.32 7.03
N ALA A 103 9.74 0.22 7.19
CA ALA A 103 9.51 1.65 7.15
C ALA A 103 8.29 2.04 8.00
N ALA A 104 8.38 3.21 8.63
CA ALA A 104 7.31 3.84 9.39
C ALA A 104 7.26 5.34 9.11
N ARG A 105 6.28 6.01 9.73
CA ARG A 105 6.16 7.47 9.72
C ARG A 105 7.47 8.13 10.15
N GLY A 106 7.89 9.17 9.43
CA GLY A 106 9.13 9.90 9.72
C GLY A 106 10.39 9.26 9.14
N ASN A 107 10.26 8.25 8.29
CA ASN A 107 11.41 7.69 7.56
C ASN A 107 12.08 8.80 6.72
N ARG A 108 13.41 8.90 6.81
CA ARG A 108 14.20 9.96 6.14
C ARG A 108 14.23 9.85 4.61
N ALA A 109 13.89 8.69 4.07
CA ALA A 109 13.81 8.48 2.62
C ALA A 109 12.55 9.08 2.00
N PHE A 110 11.55 9.45 2.80
CA PHE A 110 10.33 10.08 2.32
C PHE A 110 10.49 11.61 2.26
N PRO A 111 9.81 12.28 1.33
CA PRO A 111 9.65 13.73 1.37
C PRO A 111 9.10 14.18 2.73
N LYS A 112 9.45 15.40 3.14
CA LYS A 112 9.02 15.95 4.43
C LYS A 112 7.49 15.97 4.53
N GLY A 113 6.94 15.41 5.60
CA GLY A 113 5.50 15.34 5.83
C GLY A 113 4.78 14.25 5.04
N TRP A 114 5.52 13.30 4.44
CA TRP A 114 4.93 12.15 3.76
C TRP A 114 4.92 10.92 4.66
N VAL A 115 3.96 10.04 4.38
CA VAL A 115 3.70 8.79 5.11
C VAL A 115 3.42 7.65 4.15
N ILE A 116 3.45 6.43 4.65
CA ILE A 116 3.02 5.26 3.89
C ILE A 116 1.50 5.32 3.70
N SER A 117 1.07 5.23 2.45
CA SER A 117 -0.34 5.26 2.06
C SER A 117 -0.95 3.87 2.09
N GLU A 118 -2.12 3.74 2.72
CA GLU A 118 -2.91 2.51 2.69
C GLU A 118 -3.57 2.24 1.32
N HIS A 119 -3.54 3.22 0.43
CA HIS A 119 -4.19 3.17 -0.89
C HIS A 119 -3.23 2.81 -2.02
N GLY A 120 -1.91 2.94 -1.79
CA GLY A 120 -0.90 2.58 -2.78
C GLY A 120 -0.72 1.07 -2.87
N LYS A 121 -0.61 0.52 -4.07
CA LYS A 121 -0.43 -0.92 -4.26
C LYS A 121 0.90 -1.40 -3.67
N LEU A 122 0.85 -2.46 -2.86
CA LEU A 122 2.01 -3.17 -2.35
C LEU A 122 2.29 -4.37 -3.24
N GLN A 123 3.48 -4.44 -3.82
CA GLN A 123 3.85 -5.55 -4.71
C GLN A 123 5.37 -5.79 -4.72
N PHE A 124 5.75 -7.05 -4.82
CA PHE A 124 7.13 -7.43 -5.10
C PHE A 124 7.45 -7.25 -6.59
N SER A 125 8.74 -7.04 -6.91
CA SER A 125 9.24 -7.31 -8.25
C SER A 125 9.26 -8.81 -8.51
N LYS A 126 9.37 -9.22 -9.78
CA LYS A 126 9.37 -10.62 -10.18
C LYS A 126 10.47 -11.44 -9.48
N SER A 127 11.67 -10.88 -9.38
CA SER A 127 12.79 -11.50 -8.66
C SER A 127 12.70 -11.41 -7.14
N ALA A 128 11.67 -10.79 -6.59
CA ALA A 128 11.53 -10.47 -5.17
C ALA A 128 12.72 -9.66 -4.58
N SER A 129 13.52 -9.00 -5.43
CA SER A 129 14.64 -8.16 -4.99
C SER A 129 14.18 -6.76 -4.54
N ARG A 130 12.99 -6.35 -4.96
CA ARG A 130 12.39 -5.04 -4.70
C ARG A 130 10.96 -5.20 -4.19
N LEU A 131 10.57 -4.31 -3.29
CA LEU A 131 9.21 -4.19 -2.79
C LEU A 131 8.71 -2.78 -3.08
N PHE A 132 7.69 -2.67 -3.92
CA PHE A 132 7.05 -1.39 -4.27
C PHE A 132 5.87 -1.13 -3.34
N PHE A 133 5.73 0.11 -2.90
CA PHE A 133 4.65 0.54 -2.01
C PHE A 133 4.27 2.00 -2.27
N GLY A 134 3.11 2.42 -1.78
CA GLY A 134 2.62 3.78 -1.94
C GLY A 134 2.99 4.67 -0.78
N THR A 135 3.33 5.92 -1.08
CA THR A 135 3.48 7.00 -0.12
C THR A 135 2.54 8.14 -0.48
N SER A 136 2.19 9.00 0.45
CA SER A 136 1.40 10.21 0.20
C SER A 136 1.74 11.29 1.22
N PRO A 137 1.45 12.57 0.92
CA PRO A 137 1.39 13.58 1.96
C PRO A 137 0.49 13.13 3.11
N GLU A 138 0.89 13.47 4.33
CA GLU A 138 0.10 13.12 5.52
C GLU A 138 -1.30 13.73 5.43
N PRO A 139 -2.37 12.92 5.50
CA PRO A 139 -3.72 13.44 5.43
C PRO A 139 -4.00 14.43 6.55
N ARG A 140 -4.59 15.56 6.21
CA ARG A 140 -5.03 16.53 7.22
C ARG A 140 -6.11 15.89 8.08
N GLN A 141 -5.94 15.96 9.39
CA GLN A 141 -6.98 15.49 10.30
C GLN A 141 -8.25 16.34 10.10
N LYS A 142 -9.38 15.66 9.97
CA LYS A 142 -10.68 16.36 9.93
C LYS A 142 -10.89 17.03 11.29
N ASP A 143 -11.21 18.31 11.26
CA ASP A 143 -11.67 19.01 12.46
C ASP A 143 -13.03 18.41 12.86
N THR A 144 -13.00 17.57 13.89
CA THR A 144 -14.20 16.90 14.42
C THR A 144 -14.97 17.79 15.43
N LEU A 145 -14.39 18.94 15.80
CA LEU A 145 -15.02 19.88 16.73
C LEU A 145 -16.04 20.78 16.04
N GLN A 146 -15.95 20.94 14.72
CA GLN A 146 -16.94 21.69 13.95
C GLN A 146 -18.14 20.80 13.62
N LEU A 147 -19.31 21.20 14.14
CA LEU A 147 -20.58 20.61 13.72
C LEU A 147 -20.78 20.79 12.21
N ALA A 148 -21.36 19.78 11.56
CA ALA A 148 -21.58 19.79 10.11
C ALA A 148 -22.40 21.01 9.65
N GLU A 149 -23.32 21.48 10.49
CA GLU A 149 -24.16 22.65 10.28
C GLU A 149 -23.37 23.97 10.21
N ASN A 150 -22.21 24.04 10.88
CA ASN A 150 -21.38 25.24 10.95
C ASN A 150 -20.26 25.23 9.91
N ARG A 151 -20.19 24.23 9.05
CA ARG A 151 -19.20 24.18 7.96
C ARG A 151 -19.67 25.02 6.79
N PRO A 152 -18.93 26.04 6.37
CA PRO A 152 -19.28 26.81 5.18
C PRO A 152 -19.28 25.89 3.97
N ASN A 153 -20.39 25.84 3.25
CA ASN A 153 -20.51 25.14 1.99
C ASN A 153 -20.21 26.12 0.84
N VAL A 154 -18.97 26.62 0.82
CA VAL A 154 -18.51 27.55 -0.22
C VAL A 154 -17.43 26.87 -1.02
N GLN A 155 -17.59 26.88 -2.33
CA GLN A 155 -16.56 26.48 -3.27
C GLN A 155 -15.99 27.74 -3.93
N VAL A 156 -14.67 27.91 -3.84
CA VAL A 156 -13.95 29.00 -4.52
C VAL A 156 -13.25 28.38 -5.71
N TRP A 157 -13.54 28.90 -6.88
CA TRP A 157 -12.95 28.45 -8.13
C TRP A 157 -12.32 29.62 -8.86
N SER A 158 -11.09 29.43 -9.35
CA SER A 158 -10.39 30.44 -10.14
C SER A 158 -10.39 30.06 -11.63
N TRP A 159 -10.39 31.05 -12.51
CA TRP A 159 -10.37 30.85 -13.96
C TRP A 159 -9.08 30.22 -14.48
N ASP A 160 -7.98 30.35 -13.71
CA ASP A 160 -6.66 29.80 -14.02
C ASP A 160 -6.41 28.41 -13.43
N GLU A 161 -7.42 27.82 -12.80
CA GLU A 161 -7.35 26.44 -12.33
C GLU A 161 -7.13 25.47 -13.49
N PRO A 162 -6.12 24.57 -13.40
CA PRO A 162 -5.77 23.65 -14.47
C PRO A 162 -6.80 22.54 -14.69
N VAL A 163 -7.78 22.41 -13.80
CA VAL A 163 -8.87 21.43 -13.89
C VAL A 163 -10.16 22.11 -13.48
N GLN A 164 -11.21 21.93 -14.27
CA GLN A 164 -12.54 22.47 -13.95
C GLN A 164 -13.07 21.93 -12.62
N TYR A 165 -13.76 22.73 -11.84
CA TYR A 165 -14.23 22.36 -10.50
C TYR A 165 -15.16 21.14 -10.52
N THR A 166 -16.00 20.97 -11.54
CA THR A 166 -16.87 19.79 -11.70
C THR A 166 -16.06 18.50 -11.85
N VAL A 167 -14.92 18.56 -12.53
CA VAL A 167 -13.99 17.45 -12.68
C VAL A 167 -13.22 17.20 -11.38
N GLN A 168 -12.84 18.27 -10.67
CA GLN A 168 -12.21 18.17 -9.36
C GLN A 168 -13.16 17.49 -8.35
N ASP A 169 -14.43 17.92 -8.30
CA ASP A 169 -15.42 17.34 -7.40
C ASP A 169 -15.71 15.87 -7.74
N TYR A 170 -15.85 15.55 -9.03
CA TYR A 170 -16.01 14.17 -9.51
C TYR A 170 -14.82 13.27 -9.11
N ASN A 171 -13.59 13.77 -9.20
CA ASN A 171 -12.39 13.02 -8.86
C ASN A 171 -11.98 13.11 -7.39
N LYS A 172 -12.67 13.86 -6.56
CA LYS A 172 -12.30 14.15 -5.16
C LYS A 172 -11.93 12.90 -4.36
N GLU A 173 -12.77 11.87 -4.40
CA GLU A 173 -12.52 10.60 -3.69
C GLU A 173 -11.26 9.89 -4.20
N LYS A 174 -10.99 9.96 -5.50
CA LYS A 174 -9.79 9.40 -6.12
C LYS A 174 -8.55 10.18 -5.72
N GLU A 175 -8.63 11.50 -5.72
CA GLU A 175 -7.54 12.38 -5.31
C GLU A 175 -7.19 12.22 -3.82
N LEU A 176 -8.18 12.07 -2.96
CA LEU A 176 -7.96 11.79 -1.53
C LEU A 176 -7.24 10.46 -1.27
N LYS A 177 -7.32 9.52 -2.21
CA LYS A 177 -6.66 8.20 -2.16
C LYS A 177 -5.39 8.15 -3.01
N ARG A 178 -4.99 9.28 -3.59
CA ARG A 178 -3.78 9.33 -4.44
C ARG A 178 -2.56 8.91 -3.63
N SER A 179 -1.74 8.09 -4.25
CA SER A 179 -0.48 7.63 -3.68
C SER A 179 0.61 7.65 -4.74
N TYR A 180 1.83 7.79 -4.29
CA TYR A 180 3.02 7.90 -5.11
C TYR A 180 3.95 6.76 -4.80
N GLN A 181 4.56 6.20 -5.82
CA GLN A 181 5.31 4.96 -5.67
C GLN A 181 6.69 5.20 -5.07
N ALA A 182 7.04 4.36 -4.11
CA ALA A 182 8.36 4.21 -3.54
C ALA A 182 8.81 2.75 -3.68
N VAL A 183 10.10 2.50 -3.57
CA VAL A 183 10.69 1.17 -3.64
C VAL A 183 11.58 0.92 -2.42
N TYR A 184 11.50 -0.29 -1.90
CA TYR A 184 12.44 -0.83 -0.93
C TYR A 184 13.29 -1.91 -1.61
N HIS A 185 14.61 -1.74 -1.61
CA HIS A 185 15.57 -2.73 -2.09
C HIS A 185 15.86 -3.73 -0.98
N ILE A 186 15.36 -4.95 -1.12
CA ILE A 186 15.37 -5.96 -0.06
C ILE A 186 16.81 -6.33 0.36
N ASN A 187 17.69 -6.55 -0.61
CA ASN A 187 19.06 -6.95 -0.33
C ASN A 187 19.93 -5.82 0.26
N GLY A 188 19.57 -4.57 0.02
CA GLY A 188 20.36 -3.39 0.45
C GLY A 188 19.76 -2.64 1.63
N GLY A 189 18.52 -2.95 2.04
CA GLY A 189 17.82 -2.23 3.11
C GLY A 189 17.53 -0.76 2.79
N ARG A 190 17.59 -0.36 1.49
CA ARG A 190 17.48 1.04 1.06
C ARG A 190 16.09 1.32 0.51
N ILE A 191 15.53 2.46 0.92
CA ILE A 191 14.27 3.00 0.38
C ILE A 191 14.58 4.15 -0.56
N CYS A 192 13.87 4.20 -1.71
CA CYS A 192 13.93 5.30 -2.65
C CYS A 192 12.50 5.73 -3.00
N GLN A 193 12.23 7.05 -2.96
CA GLN A 193 11.01 7.62 -3.53
C GLN A 193 11.17 7.66 -5.05
N LEU A 194 10.21 7.12 -5.80
CA LEU A 194 10.25 7.08 -7.26
C LEU A 194 9.36 8.15 -7.90
N ALA A 195 8.15 8.33 -7.39
CA ALA A 195 7.16 9.27 -7.91
C ALA A 195 6.79 10.30 -6.84
N ASP A 196 6.35 11.47 -7.27
CA ASP A 196 5.91 12.55 -6.40
C ASP A 196 4.71 13.28 -7.00
N GLU A 197 4.33 14.45 -6.45
CA GLU A 197 3.20 15.23 -6.94
C GLU A 197 3.42 15.80 -8.34
N GLU A 198 4.66 16.03 -8.76
CA GLU A 198 5.00 16.56 -10.09
C GLU A 198 5.10 15.43 -11.12
N LEU A 199 5.78 14.34 -10.75
CA LEU A 199 5.98 13.16 -11.57
C LEU A 199 5.16 12.00 -10.99
N SER A 200 3.83 12.07 -11.16
CA SER A 200 2.91 11.20 -10.43
C SER A 200 2.67 9.83 -11.10
N GLN A 201 2.96 9.71 -12.37
CA GLN A 201 2.74 8.46 -13.11
C GLN A 201 4.05 7.73 -13.33
N ILE A 202 4.05 6.44 -13.04
CA ILE A 202 5.22 5.58 -13.19
C ILE A 202 4.85 4.30 -13.91
N LEU A 203 5.71 3.89 -14.83
CA LEU A 203 5.67 2.60 -15.49
C LEU A 203 6.96 1.84 -15.16
N LEU A 204 6.78 0.71 -14.51
CA LEU A 204 7.86 -0.23 -14.18
C LEU A 204 8.01 -1.20 -15.35
N GLY A 205 9.24 -1.37 -15.85
CA GLY A 205 9.55 -2.40 -16.84
C GLY A 205 9.88 -3.74 -16.17
N ASP A 206 9.77 -4.81 -16.94
CA ASP A 206 10.13 -6.19 -16.54
C ASP A 206 9.56 -6.59 -15.16
N GLU A 207 8.25 -6.35 -14.97
CA GLU A 207 7.56 -6.64 -13.71
C GLU A 207 8.25 -6.06 -12.46
N GLY A 208 8.92 -4.90 -12.62
CA GLY A 208 9.64 -4.19 -11.56
C GLY A 208 11.14 -4.53 -11.46
N ASP A 209 11.67 -5.41 -12.30
CA ASP A 209 13.08 -5.78 -12.26
C ASP A 209 13.95 -4.98 -13.25
N ALA A 210 13.34 -4.23 -14.16
CA ALA A 210 14.10 -3.36 -15.05
C ALA A 210 15.00 -2.38 -14.28
N PRO A 211 16.19 -2.06 -14.82
CA PRO A 211 17.10 -1.09 -14.19
C PRO A 211 16.58 0.35 -14.23
N LEU A 212 15.63 0.63 -15.12
CA LEU A 212 15.03 1.94 -15.30
C LEU A 212 13.51 1.85 -15.17
N ALA A 213 12.91 2.87 -14.58
CA ALA A 213 11.47 3.11 -14.64
C ALA A 213 11.18 4.38 -15.46
N LEU A 214 10.04 4.41 -16.12
CA LEU A 214 9.57 5.57 -16.87
C LEU A 214 8.57 6.36 -16.03
N LEU A 215 8.87 7.62 -15.79
CA LEU A 215 7.98 8.58 -15.15
C LEU A 215 7.35 9.47 -16.21
N SER A 216 6.12 9.90 -15.98
CA SER A 216 5.47 10.87 -16.86
C SER A 216 4.62 11.87 -16.09
N THR A 217 4.49 13.07 -16.69
CA THR A 217 3.62 14.13 -16.20
C THR A 217 2.94 14.86 -17.34
N SER A 218 1.65 15.12 -17.20
CA SER A 218 0.89 16.00 -18.09
C SER A 218 0.62 17.39 -17.47
N ARG A 219 1.10 17.60 -16.24
CA ARG A 219 0.81 18.80 -15.45
C ARG A 219 1.17 20.11 -16.16
N PRO A 220 2.33 20.24 -16.83
CA PRO A 220 2.68 21.47 -17.57
C PRO A 220 1.70 21.83 -18.68
N TYR A 221 0.96 20.84 -19.19
CA TYR A 221 0.05 20.97 -20.33
C TYR A 221 -1.43 20.98 -19.95
N SER A 222 -1.76 20.86 -18.66
CA SER A 222 -3.14 20.68 -18.20
C SER A 222 -4.05 21.81 -18.61
N LEU A 223 -3.59 23.07 -18.54
CA LEU A 223 -4.36 24.23 -18.94
C LEU A 223 -4.56 24.29 -20.47
N SER A 224 -3.51 24.06 -21.27
CA SER A 224 -3.63 24.07 -22.73
C SER A 224 -4.47 22.91 -23.26
N SER A 225 -4.41 21.75 -22.60
CA SER A 225 -5.20 20.57 -23.00
C SER A 225 -6.72 20.82 -22.92
N MET A 226 -7.18 21.69 -22.05
CA MET A 226 -8.60 22.05 -21.92
C MET A 226 -9.13 22.73 -23.19
N TRP A 227 -8.28 23.48 -23.89
CA TRP A 227 -8.62 24.22 -25.09
C TRP A 227 -8.29 23.48 -26.37
N GLU A 228 -7.16 22.76 -26.38
CA GLU A 228 -6.66 22.05 -27.55
C GLU A 228 -7.32 20.67 -27.75
N GLY A 229 -7.96 20.13 -26.74
CA GLY A 229 -8.55 18.78 -26.77
C GLY A 229 -7.48 17.66 -26.93
N ARG A 230 -6.20 17.96 -26.67
CA ARG A 230 -5.08 17.03 -26.76
C ARG A 230 -4.33 17.03 -25.45
N THR A 231 -4.03 15.85 -24.95
CA THR A 231 -3.14 15.67 -23.77
C THR A 231 -1.70 15.48 -24.27
N ARG A 232 -0.79 16.24 -23.68
CA ARG A 232 0.67 16.10 -23.86
C ARG A 232 1.27 15.66 -22.55
N SER A 233 2.41 14.98 -22.61
CA SER A 233 3.14 14.55 -21.41
C SER A 233 4.64 14.63 -21.65
N ASP A 234 5.35 15.01 -20.60
CA ASP A 234 6.80 14.86 -20.53
C ASP A 234 7.15 13.52 -19.90
N TYR A 235 8.25 12.94 -20.36
CA TYR A 235 8.72 11.62 -19.92
C TYR A 235 10.14 11.72 -19.37
N TYR A 236 10.35 11.04 -18.25
CA TYR A 236 11.63 10.99 -17.54
C TYR A 236 11.98 9.55 -17.21
N THR A 237 13.25 9.25 -17.13
CA THR A 237 13.73 7.94 -16.64
C THR A 237 14.37 8.08 -15.28
N VAL A 238 14.15 7.11 -14.41
CA VAL A 238 14.78 7.00 -13.10
C VAL A 238 15.45 5.63 -12.97
N SER A 239 16.68 5.62 -12.41
CA SER A 239 17.49 4.42 -12.17
C SER A 239 17.66 4.12 -10.69
#